data_c94b433b8d5304af5ace7f29d704fe39
#
_entry.id   c94b433b8d5304af5ace7f29d704fe39
#
_cell.length_a   1.000
_cell.length_b   1.000
_cell.length_c   1.000
_cell.angle_alpha   90.00
_cell.angle_beta   90.00
_cell.angle_gamma   90.00
#
_symmetry.space_group_name_H-M   'P 1'
#
loop_
_entity.id
_entity.type
_entity.pdbx_description
1 polymer ?
#
loop_
_entity_poly.entity_id
_entity_poly.type
_entity_poly.pdbx_seq_one_letter_code
_entity_poly.pdbx_strand_id
1 'polypeptide(L)'
;MSANDAFTICKTTTGDVWIGTTAGLLKYNRSSDDFTRIAELKSMFTYDILEDFNGNLWFATFSNGVFCYNVRSQKWKNYLSNEKDSASLSYNKVISIYEDSRKCLWFMTLGEGFCRYNPETDNFTRYDMSKGFPSNTIYKMVEDKRGNLWLTTNNGLVCFNPETESKHVYTTANGLLSNQFNFQSGYCDRKGRIYLGSING
;
A
#
# COMPACT_ATOMS: atom_id res chain seq x y z
N MET A 1 -15.36 -1.37 20.69
CA MET A 1 -15.19 -0.25 19.73
C MET A 1 -16.24 -0.41 18.66
N SER A 2 -17.04 0.62 18.40
CA SER A 2 -18.01 0.61 17.31
C SER A 2 -17.22 0.62 16.00
N ALA A 3 -17.59 -0.24 15.05
CA ALA A 3 -16.92 -0.40 13.74
C ALA A 3 -17.22 0.78 12.77
N ASN A 4 -17.30 2.00 13.26
CA ASN A 4 -17.84 3.12 12.52
C ASN A 4 -16.77 4.02 11.87
N ASP A 5 -15.46 3.76 12.13
CA ASP A 5 -14.40 4.55 11.55
C ASP A 5 -13.97 3.95 10.21
N ALA A 6 -14.55 4.43 9.11
CA ALA A 6 -14.10 4.11 7.76
C ALA A 6 -12.72 4.74 7.52
N PHE A 7 -11.76 3.96 7.10
CA PHE A 7 -10.38 4.40 6.89
C PHE A 7 -10.01 4.45 5.40
N THR A 8 -10.55 3.53 4.62
CA THR A 8 -10.33 3.46 3.17
C THR A 8 -11.58 2.97 2.46
N ILE A 9 -11.77 3.43 1.22
CA ILE A 9 -12.88 3.02 0.34
C ILE A 9 -12.30 2.69 -1.02
N CYS A 10 -12.67 1.54 -1.56
CA CYS A 10 -12.34 1.11 -2.90
C CYS A 10 -13.61 0.79 -3.68
N LYS A 11 -13.74 1.39 -4.88
CA LYS A 11 -14.76 1.01 -5.86
C LYS A 11 -14.07 0.22 -6.96
N THR A 12 -14.50 -1.03 -7.15
CA THR A 12 -13.93 -1.92 -8.17
C THR A 12 -14.41 -1.54 -9.58
N THR A 13 -13.74 -2.06 -10.58
CA THR A 13 -14.12 -1.93 -12.00
C THR A 13 -15.49 -2.53 -12.29
N THR A 14 -15.93 -3.54 -11.54
CA THR A 14 -17.29 -4.13 -11.59
C THR A 14 -18.33 -3.29 -10.87
N GLY A 15 -17.90 -2.24 -10.15
CA GLY A 15 -18.78 -1.32 -9.42
C GLY A 15 -19.07 -1.74 -7.97
N ASP A 16 -18.49 -2.82 -7.47
CA ASP A 16 -18.55 -3.18 -6.05
C ASP A 16 -17.83 -2.13 -5.20
N VAL A 17 -18.35 -1.85 -4.00
CA VAL A 17 -17.75 -0.91 -3.06
C VAL A 17 -17.31 -1.65 -1.80
N TRP A 18 -16.04 -1.50 -1.47
CA TRP A 18 -15.40 -2.11 -0.31
C TRP A 18 -14.92 -1.01 0.63
N ILE A 19 -15.11 -1.22 1.94
CA ILE A 19 -14.78 -0.23 2.96
C ILE A 19 -13.92 -0.89 4.03
N GLY A 20 -12.69 -0.43 4.17
CA GLY A 20 -11.79 -0.80 5.25
C GLY A 20 -12.07 0.04 6.49
N THR A 21 -12.21 -0.63 7.63
CA THR A 21 -12.48 0.02 8.91
C THR A 21 -11.46 -0.39 9.96
N THR A 22 -11.46 0.29 11.10
CA THR A 22 -10.64 -0.09 12.27
C THR A 22 -11.03 -1.45 12.87
N ALA A 23 -12.19 -1.97 12.50
CA ALA A 23 -12.75 -3.21 13.06
C ALA A 23 -13.11 -4.27 12.01
N GLY A 24 -12.55 -4.16 10.79
CA GLY A 24 -12.75 -5.15 9.74
C GLY A 24 -13.01 -4.56 8.36
N LEU A 25 -13.44 -5.43 7.47
CA LEU A 25 -13.77 -5.12 6.08
C LEU A 25 -15.28 -5.25 5.85
N LEU A 26 -15.84 -4.29 5.14
CA LEU A 26 -17.24 -4.25 4.73
C LEU A 26 -17.35 -4.25 3.22
N LYS A 27 -18.36 -4.92 2.68
CA LYS A 27 -18.82 -4.80 1.30
C LYS A 27 -20.20 -4.20 1.28
N TYR A 28 -20.41 -3.15 0.47
CA TYR A 28 -21.70 -2.51 0.30
C TYR A 28 -22.61 -3.32 -0.63
N ASN A 29 -23.86 -3.54 -0.22
CA ASN A 29 -24.90 -4.24 -0.96
C ASN A 29 -25.89 -3.23 -1.51
N ARG A 30 -25.85 -2.98 -2.81
CA ARG A 30 -26.75 -1.98 -3.45
C ARG A 30 -28.21 -2.37 -3.39
N SER A 31 -28.54 -3.66 -3.42
CA SER A 31 -29.93 -4.14 -3.48
C SER A 31 -30.68 -3.94 -2.16
N SER A 32 -29.98 -4.04 -1.05
CA SER A 32 -30.53 -3.92 0.31
C SER A 32 -30.15 -2.62 1.02
N ASP A 33 -29.27 -1.82 0.39
CA ASP A 33 -28.72 -0.57 0.93
C ASP A 33 -28.09 -0.77 2.32
N ASP A 34 -27.33 -1.87 2.47
CA ASP A 34 -26.64 -2.24 3.69
C ASP A 34 -25.20 -2.73 3.45
N PHE A 35 -24.55 -3.24 4.50
CA PHE A 35 -23.16 -3.70 4.45
C PHE A 35 -23.02 -5.13 4.97
N THR A 36 -22.35 -5.97 4.19
CA THR A 36 -21.88 -7.28 4.64
C THR A 36 -20.50 -7.18 5.25
N ARG A 37 -20.31 -7.73 6.45
CA ARG A 37 -19.00 -7.92 7.07
C ARG A 37 -18.30 -9.10 6.45
N ILE A 38 -17.04 -8.91 6.08
CA ILE A 38 -16.19 -9.98 5.53
C ILE A 38 -15.55 -10.74 6.69
N ALA A 39 -15.84 -12.04 6.75
CA ALA A 39 -15.44 -12.90 7.87
C ALA A 39 -13.91 -13.06 7.99
N GLU A 40 -13.22 -13.12 6.86
CA GLU A 40 -11.77 -13.30 6.74
C GLU A 40 -10.97 -12.17 7.37
N LEU A 41 -11.52 -10.95 7.35
CA LEU A 41 -10.90 -9.75 7.94
C LEU A 41 -11.67 -9.23 9.17
N LYS A 42 -12.45 -10.09 9.83
CA LYS A 42 -13.21 -9.69 11.03
C LYS A 42 -12.26 -9.19 12.13
N SER A 43 -12.54 -7.99 12.63
CA SER A 43 -11.79 -7.33 13.70
C SER A 43 -10.33 -6.97 13.32
N MET A 44 -10.00 -6.96 12.04
CA MET A 44 -8.69 -6.56 11.54
C MET A 44 -8.75 -5.13 11.00
N PHE A 45 -7.89 -4.25 11.51
CA PHE A 45 -7.81 -2.90 10.97
C PHE A 45 -7.31 -2.95 9.51
N THR A 46 -8.17 -2.58 8.56
CA THR A 46 -7.87 -2.53 7.13
C THR A 46 -7.49 -1.11 6.75
N TYR A 47 -6.22 -0.91 6.39
CA TYR A 47 -5.62 0.39 6.08
C TYR A 47 -5.82 0.83 4.64
N ASP A 48 -5.69 -0.11 3.70
CA ASP A 48 -5.76 0.20 2.27
C ASP A 48 -6.37 -0.96 1.50
N ILE A 49 -7.03 -0.65 0.39
CA ILE A 49 -7.69 -1.61 -0.50
C ILE A 49 -7.35 -1.21 -1.93
N LEU A 50 -6.91 -2.19 -2.71
CA LEU A 50 -6.60 -2.00 -4.12
C LEU A 50 -7.14 -3.16 -4.96
N GLU A 51 -7.79 -2.87 -6.08
CA GLU A 51 -8.07 -3.83 -7.15
C GLU A 51 -6.90 -3.80 -8.14
N ASP A 52 -6.22 -4.95 -8.33
CA ASP A 52 -5.12 -5.05 -9.26
C ASP A 52 -5.60 -5.17 -10.72
N PHE A 53 -4.69 -5.05 -11.67
CA PHE A 53 -4.97 -5.19 -13.11
C PHE A 53 -5.65 -6.50 -13.49
N ASN A 54 -5.44 -7.57 -12.71
CA ASN A 54 -6.06 -8.88 -12.94
C ASN A 54 -7.46 -8.99 -12.31
N GLY A 55 -7.91 -7.96 -11.58
CA GLY A 55 -9.17 -7.91 -10.86
C GLY A 55 -9.14 -8.60 -9.51
N ASN A 56 -7.96 -8.91 -8.95
CA ASN A 56 -7.85 -9.38 -7.58
C ASN A 56 -7.92 -8.18 -6.62
N LEU A 57 -8.50 -8.41 -5.45
CA LEU A 57 -8.57 -7.40 -4.40
C LEU A 57 -7.50 -7.66 -3.35
N TRP A 58 -6.73 -6.63 -3.05
CA TRP A 58 -5.66 -6.65 -2.07
C TRP A 58 -6.03 -5.76 -0.88
N PHE A 59 -5.83 -6.28 0.33
CA PHE A 59 -6.21 -5.61 1.57
C PHE A 59 -5.00 -5.53 2.49
N ALA A 60 -4.53 -4.32 2.75
CA ALA A 60 -3.46 -4.04 3.70
C ALA A 60 -4.03 -3.96 5.11
N THR A 61 -3.41 -4.68 6.06
CA THR A 61 -3.84 -4.67 7.46
C THR A 61 -2.76 -4.17 8.40
N PHE A 62 -3.17 -3.67 9.56
CA PHE A 62 -2.24 -3.08 10.55
C PHE A 62 -1.34 -4.11 11.24
N SER A 63 -1.75 -5.38 11.32
CA SER A 63 -0.98 -6.39 12.07
C SER A 63 -1.07 -7.81 11.53
N ASN A 64 -1.85 -8.01 10.45
CA ASN A 64 -2.13 -9.33 9.91
C ASN A 64 -1.64 -9.47 8.46
N GLY A 65 -0.65 -8.65 8.05
CA GLY A 65 -0.06 -8.67 6.72
C GLY A 65 -1.01 -8.20 5.64
N VAL A 66 -1.01 -8.91 4.52
CA VAL A 66 -1.81 -8.59 3.33
C VAL A 66 -2.72 -9.76 2.99
N PHE A 67 -4.00 -9.47 2.75
CA PHE A 67 -4.93 -10.44 2.20
C PHE A 67 -5.13 -10.17 0.71
N CYS A 68 -5.20 -11.23 -0.07
CA CYS A 68 -5.58 -11.20 -1.47
C CYS A 68 -6.87 -12.02 -1.65
N TYR A 69 -7.87 -11.42 -2.27
CA TYR A 69 -9.09 -12.10 -2.70
C TYR A 69 -9.09 -12.21 -4.22
N ASN A 70 -8.99 -13.44 -4.71
CA ASN A 70 -9.14 -13.71 -6.13
C ASN A 70 -10.63 -13.79 -6.49
N VAL A 71 -11.13 -12.79 -7.19
CA VAL A 71 -12.56 -12.64 -7.50
C VAL A 71 -13.07 -13.79 -8.38
N ARG A 72 -12.25 -14.30 -9.31
CA ARG A 72 -12.65 -15.38 -10.23
C ARG A 72 -12.81 -16.72 -9.52
N SER A 73 -11.86 -17.09 -8.65
CA SER A 73 -11.88 -18.36 -7.91
C SER A 73 -12.59 -18.26 -6.57
N GLN A 74 -12.94 -17.06 -6.13
CA GLN A 74 -13.51 -16.76 -4.81
C GLN A 74 -12.65 -17.24 -3.63
N LYS A 75 -11.32 -17.28 -3.82
CA LYS A 75 -10.37 -17.75 -2.82
C LYS A 75 -9.66 -16.58 -2.16
N TRP A 76 -9.48 -16.73 -0.86
CA TRP A 76 -8.66 -15.85 -0.04
C TRP A 76 -7.27 -16.46 0.16
N LYS A 77 -6.27 -15.57 0.20
CA LYS A 77 -4.90 -15.90 0.60
C LYS A 77 -4.38 -14.81 1.52
N ASN A 78 -3.68 -15.21 2.59
CA ASN A 78 -3.02 -14.29 3.49
C ASN A 78 -1.50 -14.42 3.35
N TYR A 79 -0.82 -13.31 3.24
CA TYR A 79 0.63 -13.19 3.19
C TYR A 79 1.12 -12.54 4.49
N LEU A 80 2.00 -13.22 5.17
CA LEU A 80 2.60 -12.76 6.43
C LEU A 80 4.11 -12.62 6.30
N SER A 81 4.69 -11.79 7.14
CA SER A 81 6.14 -11.75 7.31
C SER A 81 6.62 -13.00 8.06
N ASN A 82 7.78 -13.50 7.64
CA ASN A 82 8.48 -14.58 8.29
C ASN A 82 9.98 -14.20 8.34
N GLU A 83 10.55 -14.12 9.54
CA GLU A 83 11.96 -13.76 9.74
C GLU A 83 12.93 -14.78 9.13
N LYS A 84 12.50 -16.04 9.01
CA LYS A 84 13.30 -17.13 8.43
C LYS A 84 13.19 -17.23 6.91
N ASP A 85 12.30 -16.44 6.29
CA ASP A 85 12.07 -16.42 4.85
C ASP A 85 12.20 -15.00 4.31
N SER A 86 13.35 -14.71 3.68
CA SER A 86 13.63 -13.41 3.08
C SER A 86 12.74 -13.06 1.89
N ALA A 87 12.04 -14.03 1.33
CA ALA A 87 11.08 -13.85 0.24
C ALA A 87 9.63 -13.69 0.73
N SER A 88 9.38 -13.74 2.04
CA SER A 88 8.07 -13.43 2.60
C SER A 88 7.83 -11.91 2.64
N LEU A 89 6.59 -11.49 2.98
CA LEU A 89 6.25 -10.08 3.22
C LEU A 89 7.26 -9.44 4.19
N SER A 90 7.65 -8.17 3.99
CA SER A 90 8.68 -7.55 4.84
C SER A 90 8.21 -7.35 6.28
N TYR A 91 6.96 -6.94 6.48
CA TYR A 91 6.36 -6.71 7.79
C TYR A 91 4.84 -6.87 7.77
N ASN A 92 4.26 -7.27 8.91
CA ASN A 92 2.81 -7.47 9.01
C ASN A 92 1.99 -6.17 9.17
N LYS A 93 2.64 -5.03 9.46
CA LYS A 93 1.97 -3.72 9.48
C LYS A 93 2.07 -3.07 8.10
N VAL A 94 1.12 -3.39 7.24
CA VAL A 94 1.04 -2.83 5.89
C VAL A 94 0.05 -1.68 5.88
N ILE A 95 0.47 -0.52 5.37
CA ILE A 95 -0.31 0.72 5.47
C ILE A 95 -0.72 1.30 4.13
N SER A 96 -0.11 0.86 3.02
CA SER A 96 -0.49 1.29 1.69
C SER A 96 -0.12 0.24 0.65
N ILE A 97 -0.91 0.17 -0.41
CA ILE A 97 -0.71 -0.67 -1.58
C ILE A 97 -0.65 0.24 -2.80
N TYR A 98 0.21 -0.08 -3.74
CA TYR A 98 0.33 0.64 -5.00
C TYR A 98 0.56 -0.33 -6.15
N GLU A 99 -0.15 -0.15 -7.27
CA GLU A 99 0.14 -0.82 -8.53
C GLU A 99 0.74 0.21 -9.49
N ASP A 100 1.96 -0.04 -9.96
CA ASP A 100 2.62 0.86 -10.89
C ASP A 100 2.13 0.65 -12.35
N SER A 101 2.56 1.50 -13.27
CA SER A 101 2.17 1.44 -14.68
C SER A 101 2.60 0.13 -15.38
N ARG A 102 3.59 -0.57 -14.82
CA ARG A 102 4.08 -1.88 -15.27
C ARG A 102 3.32 -3.07 -14.65
N LYS A 103 2.27 -2.77 -13.85
CA LYS A 103 1.45 -3.76 -13.14
C LYS A 103 2.19 -4.48 -12.01
N CYS A 104 3.27 -3.89 -11.51
CA CYS A 104 3.93 -4.38 -10.31
C CYS A 104 3.19 -3.89 -9.07
N LEU A 105 2.92 -4.80 -8.15
CA LEU A 105 2.29 -4.48 -6.86
C LEU A 105 3.36 -4.22 -5.79
N TRP A 106 3.17 -3.11 -5.08
CA TRP A 106 4.06 -2.63 -4.04
C TRP A 106 3.30 -2.48 -2.72
N PHE A 107 3.92 -2.91 -1.64
CA PHE A 107 3.34 -2.90 -0.30
C PHE A 107 4.24 -2.11 0.64
N MET A 108 3.74 -0.98 1.14
CA MET A 108 4.47 -0.09 2.05
C MET A 108 4.17 -0.47 3.49
N THR A 109 5.21 -0.58 4.31
CA THR A 109 5.07 -1.03 5.70
C THR A 109 5.49 0.04 6.71
N LEU A 110 5.02 -0.13 7.92
CA LEU A 110 5.34 0.74 9.05
C LEU A 110 6.46 0.09 9.90
N GLY A 111 7.69 0.10 9.37
CA GLY A 111 8.86 -0.31 10.15
C GLY A 111 9.89 -1.19 9.44
N GLU A 112 9.53 -1.98 8.42
CA GLU A 112 10.43 -2.91 7.72
C GLU A 112 10.48 -2.63 6.21
N GLY A 113 10.47 -1.35 5.82
CA GLY A 113 10.60 -0.91 4.45
C GLY A 113 9.34 -1.16 3.62
N PHE A 114 9.53 -1.63 2.40
CA PHE A 114 8.46 -1.97 1.47
C PHE A 114 8.86 -3.20 0.65
N CYS A 115 7.90 -3.80 -0.03
CA CYS A 115 8.18 -4.94 -0.87
C CYS A 115 7.38 -4.91 -2.17
N ARG A 116 7.95 -5.56 -3.20
CA ARG A 116 7.30 -5.85 -4.47
C ARG A 116 6.82 -7.30 -4.47
N TYR A 117 5.59 -7.53 -4.88
CA TYR A 117 5.07 -8.86 -5.12
C TYR A 117 5.59 -9.43 -6.44
N ASN A 118 5.99 -10.69 -6.43
CA ASN A 118 6.44 -11.45 -7.60
C ASN A 118 5.37 -12.51 -7.92
N PRO A 119 4.52 -12.29 -8.92
CA PRO A 119 3.39 -13.18 -9.20
C PRO A 119 3.79 -14.58 -9.71
N GLU A 120 4.93 -14.68 -10.39
CA GLU A 120 5.41 -15.97 -10.92
C GLU A 120 5.87 -16.96 -9.83
N THR A 121 6.46 -16.43 -8.76
CA THR A 121 6.96 -17.21 -7.63
C THR A 121 6.09 -17.10 -6.39
N ASP A 122 5.07 -16.22 -6.45
CA ASP A 122 4.10 -15.99 -5.39
C ASP A 122 4.75 -15.60 -4.04
N ASN A 123 5.75 -14.71 -4.12
CA ASN A 123 6.56 -14.23 -3.01
C ASN A 123 6.89 -12.75 -3.15
N PHE A 124 7.82 -12.22 -2.33
CA PHE A 124 8.14 -10.80 -2.28
C PHE A 124 9.64 -10.53 -2.41
N THR A 125 9.97 -9.41 -3.06
CA THR A 125 11.30 -8.78 -3.00
C THR A 125 11.23 -7.62 -2.03
N ARG A 126 12.08 -7.62 -0.99
CA ARG A 126 12.10 -6.60 0.07
C ARG A 126 13.07 -5.47 -0.25
N TYR A 127 12.70 -4.25 0.16
CA TYR A 127 13.49 -3.02 0.05
C TYR A 127 13.44 -2.27 1.38
N ASP A 128 14.60 -2.03 1.96
CA ASP A 128 14.77 -1.44 3.28
C ASP A 128 16.06 -0.61 3.40
N MET A 129 16.40 -0.16 4.60
CA MET A 129 17.61 0.62 4.85
C MET A 129 18.89 -0.14 4.49
N SER A 130 18.94 -1.48 4.55
CA SER A 130 20.11 -2.27 4.16
C SER A 130 20.41 -2.13 2.65
N LYS A 131 19.39 -1.80 1.86
CA LYS A 131 19.51 -1.48 0.43
C LYS A 131 19.68 0.03 0.17
N GLY A 132 20.00 0.82 1.19
CA GLY A 132 20.30 2.25 1.05
C GLY A 132 19.09 3.18 0.98
N PHE A 133 17.91 2.76 1.45
CA PHE A 133 16.78 3.65 1.67
C PHE A 133 16.96 4.44 2.98
N PRO A 134 16.44 5.68 3.08
CA PRO A 134 16.65 6.54 4.25
C PRO A 134 15.84 6.12 5.46
N SER A 135 14.87 5.25 5.29
CA SER A 135 13.93 4.82 6.32
C SER A 135 13.30 3.47 6.00
N ASN A 136 12.93 2.73 7.03
CA ASN A 136 12.09 1.54 6.95
C ASN A 136 10.58 1.85 7.07
N THR A 137 10.22 3.12 7.24
CA THR A 137 8.82 3.56 7.26
C THR A 137 8.49 4.30 5.98
N ILE A 138 7.66 3.70 5.14
CA ILE A 138 7.22 4.25 3.86
C ILE A 138 5.71 4.51 3.95
N TYR A 139 5.30 5.78 3.82
CA TYR A 139 3.90 6.17 4.03
C TYR A 139 3.05 6.09 2.77
N LYS A 140 3.60 6.54 1.64
CA LYS A 140 2.90 6.56 0.35
C LYS A 140 3.89 6.39 -0.79
N MET A 141 3.39 5.82 -1.88
CA MET A 141 4.10 5.71 -3.16
C MET A 141 3.22 6.33 -4.24
N VAL A 142 3.82 7.11 -5.13
CA VAL A 142 3.21 7.62 -6.37
C VAL A 142 4.21 7.50 -7.51
N GLU A 143 3.72 7.33 -8.74
CA GLU A 143 4.55 7.17 -9.93
C GLU A 143 4.53 8.45 -10.76
N ASP A 144 5.70 8.86 -11.29
CA ASP A 144 5.81 9.94 -12.27
C ASP A 144 5.64 9.42 -13.71
N LYS A 145 5.53 10.32 -14.68
CA LYS A 145 5.40 9.98 -16.10
C LYS A 145 6.59 9.24 -16.71
N ARG A 146 7.72 9.21 -16.02
CA ARG A 146 8.94 8.50 -16.43
C ARG A 146 9.02 7.09 -15.84
N GLY A 147 8.01 6.70 -15.03
CA GLY A 147 7.99 5.43 -14.34
C GLY A 147 8.85 5.37 -13.08
N ASN A 148 9.32 6.52 -12.56
CA ASN A 148 9.97 6.56 -11.26
C ASN A 148 8.93 6.55 -10.14
N LEU A 149 9.22 5.84 -9.08
CA LEU A 149 8.40 5.76 -7.89
C LEU A 149 8.89 6.78 -6.85
N TRP A 150 7.99 7.65 -6.42
CA TRP A 150 8.25 8.64 -5.39
C TRP A 150 7.68 8.15 -4.06
N LEU A 151 8.57 7.89 -3.10
CA LEU A 151 8.22 7.32 -1.80
C LEU A 151 8.36 8.37 -0.71
N THR A 152 7.27 8.61 -0.01
CA THR A 152 7.27 9.49 1.18
C THR A 152 7.65 8.69 2.41
N THR A 153 8.56 9.22 3.22
CA THR A 153 9.08 8.55 4.42
C THR A 153 9.05 9.47 5.63
N ASN A 154 9.46 8.98 6.79
CA ASN A 154 9.72 9.81 7.96
C ASN A 154 11.11 10.47 7.94
N ASN A 155 11.93 10.22 6.92
CA ASN A 155 13.29 10.76 6.80
C ASN A 155 13.65 11.13 5.36
N GLY A 156 12.81 11.92 4.71
CA GLY A 156 13.00 12.43 3.36
C GLY A 156 12.08 11.82 2.32
N LEU A 157 12.21 12.31 1.10
CA LEU A 157 11.50 11.87 -0.11
C LEU A 157 12.47 11.08 -0.99
N VAL A 158 12.06 9.91 -1.42
CA VAL A 158 12.88 9.06 -2.31
C VAL A 158 12.29 9.06 -3.71
N CYS A 159 13.11 9.38 -4.70
CA CYS A 159 12.84 9.06 -6.11
C CYS A 159 13.56 7.74 -6.43
N PHE A 160 12.81 6.70 -6.73
CA PHE A 160 13.30 5.35 -6.98
C PHE A 160 12.95 4.88 -8.40
N ASN A 161 13.94 4.45 -9.15
CA ASN A 161 13.73 3.79 -10.43
C ASN A 161 13.73 2.26 -10.21
N PRO A 162 12.59 1.57 -10.38
CA PRO A 162 12.51 0.14 -10.06
C PRO A 162 13.15 -0.79 -11.10
N GLU A 163 13.53 -0.27 -12.27
CA GLU A 163 14.23 -1.06 -13.31
C GLU A 163 15.74 -1.11 -13.05
N THR A 164 16.32 0.02 -12.68
CA THR A 164 17.76 0.15 -12.42
C THR A 164 18.11 0.04 -10.95
N GLU A 165 17.10 0.03 -10.07
CA GLU A 165 17.21 0.14 -8.61
C GLU A 165 17.96 1.39 -8.13
N SER A 166 18.18 2.37 -9.03
CA SER A 166 18.76 3.64 -8.66
C SER A 166 17.79 4.47 -7.83
N LYS A 167 18.32 5.22 -6.87
CA LYS A 167 17.53 6.06 -5.98
C LYS A 167 18.23 7.37 -5.67
N HIS A 168 17.42 8.41 -5.47
CA HIS A 168 17.85 9.71 -5.00
C HIS A 168 16.99 10.14 -3.83
N VAL A 169 17.63 10.62 -2.75
CA VAL A 169 16.95 11.06 -1.53
C VAL A 169 16.96 12.58 -1.46
N TYR A 170 15.79 13.17 -1.32
CA TYR A 170 15.60 14.59 -1.09
C TYR A 170 15.28 14.85 0.37
N THR A 171 15.85 15.91 0.91
CA THR A 171 15.68 16.36 2.28
C THR A 171 15.44 17.88 2.36
N THR A 172 15.34 18.42 3.56
CA THR A 172 15.30 19.87 3.77
C THR A 172 16.51 20.59 3.18
N ALA A 173 17.67 19.93 3.08
CA ALA A 173 18.85 20.48 2.40
C ALA A 173 18.63 20.66 0.88
N ASN A 174 17.66 19.98 0.29
CA ASN A 174 17.26 20.10 -1.11
C ASN A 174 16.01 20.97 -1.29
N GLY A 175 15.56 21.65 -0.24
CA GLY A 175 14.41 22.59 -0.30
C GLY A 175 13.06 21.99 0.10
N LEU A 176 13.00 20.78 0.66
CA LEU A 176 11.76 20.25 1.25
C LEU A 176 11.41 21.06 2.51
N LEU A 177 10.10 21.27 2.76
CA LEU A 177 9.59 21.93 3.97
C LEU A 177 9.81 21.08 5.23
N SER A 178 9.83 19.75 5.08
CA SER A 178 10.09 18.78 6.14
C SER A 178 10.65 17.50 5.55
N ASN A 179 11.44 16.76 6.35
CA ASN A 179 11.86 15.40 6.01
C ASN A 179 10.78 14.35 6.33
N GLN A 180 9.78 14.74 7.14
CA GLN A 180 8.71 13.84 7.55
C GLN A 180 7.42 14.14 6.79
N PHE A 181 6.86 13.09 6.20
CA PHE A 181 5.61 13.15 5.44
C PHE A 181 4.45 12.57 6.24
N ASN A 182 3.22 12.87 5.79
CA ASN A 182 2.00 12.37 6.39
C ASN A 182 1.55 11.05 5.75
N PHE A 183 0.79 10.26 6.52
CA PHE A 183 0.14 9.05 6.02
C PHE A 183 -0.80 9.35 4.85
N GLN A 184 -0.83 8.46 3.84
CA GLN A 184 -1.74 8.53 2.69
C GLN A 184 -1.71 9.86 1.91
N SER A 185 -0.72 10.73 2.18
CA SER A 185 -0.64 12.08 1.66
C SER A 185 0.20 12.17 0.40
N GLY A 186 -0.26 11.55 -0.67
CA GLY A 186 0.41 11.58 -1.99
C GLY A 186 -0.57 11.35 -3.12
N TYR A 187 -0.49 12.20 -4.16
CA TYR A 187 -1.33 12.15 -5.35
C TYR A 187 -0.56 12.59 -6.60
N CYS A 188 -0.75 11.89 -7.70
CA CYS A 188 -0.28 12.31 -9.02
C CYS A 188 -1.48 12.67 -9.90
N ASP A 189 -1.55 13.91 -10.41
CA ASP A 189 -2.64 14.36 -11.25
C ASP A 189 -2.48 13.88 -12.71
N ARG A 190 -3.54 14.06 -13.51
CA ARG A 190 -3.55 13.67 -14.94
C ARG A 190 -2.49 14.38 -15.77
N LYS A 191 -1.96 15.51 -15.31
CA LYS A 191 -0.87 16.25 -15.96
C LYS A 191 0.51 15.71 -15.54
N GLY A 192 0.57 14.80 -14.57
CA GLY A 192 1.79 14.19 -14.01
C GLY A 192 2.44 15.05 -12.95
N ARG A 193 1.71 16.00 -12.35
CA ARG A 193 2.19 16.75 -11.19
C ARG A 193 1.97 15.91 -9.93
N ILE A 194 2.99 15.81 -9.12
CA ILE A 194 2.97 15.07 -7.87
C ILE A 194 2.75 16.06 -6.73
N TYR A 195 1.81 15.74 -5.86
CA TYR A 195 1.49 16.47 -4.64
C TYR A 195 1.75 15.56 -3.45
N LEU A 196 2.56 16.01 -2.50
CA LEU A 196 2.96 15.24 -1.33
C LEU A 196 2.77 16.11 -0.09
N GLY A 197 2.02 15.63 0.89
CA GLY A 197 1.80 16.36 2.14
C GLY A 197 2.84 15.98 3.19
N SER A 198 3.48 17.00 3.76
CA SER A 198 4.38 16.87 4.89
C SER A 198 3.73 17.33 6.18
N ILE A 199 4.40 17.11 7.34
CA ILE A 199 3.90 17.60 8.64
C ILE A 199 3.87 19.11 8.77
N ASN A 200 4.54 19.82 7.87
CA ASN A 200 4.62 21.28 7.84
C ASN A 200 3.84 21.91 6.67
N GLY A 201 3.02 21.16 5.97
CA GLY A 201 2.20 21.60 4.83
C GLY A 201 2.49 20.90 3.52
#